data_db3e42374999ec80869d01000655c1f5
#
_entry.id   db3e42374999ec80869d01000655c1f5
#
_cell.length_a   1.000
_cell.length_b   1.000
_cell.length_c   1.000
_cell.angle_alpha   90.00
_cell.angle_beta   90.00
_cell.angle_gamma   90.00
#
_symmetry.space_group_name_H-M   'P 1'
#
loop_
_entity.id
_entity.type
_entity.pdbx_description
1 polymer ?
#
loop_
_entity_poly.entity_id
_entity_poly.type
_entity_poly.pdbx_seq_one_letter_code
_entity_poly.pdbx_strand_id
1 'polypeptide(L)'
;MEDPFALLDPDAALLPLLEAAKESLSSVPTIRALVNKILSHPEIFCGYDQLKVLLVNGKINDDKLLLATLDLFSYGDYATYVQNPSAYLPLNPRQISKLQQLTLLSCVHGACERGQSSISYTAIGEALQISDQRAIEQVIVSCLYSRVLNGRLCQKSRQLWITNVPVCISRDVASDQIPNMIRQLQALQERLATSHAALEEANSDVSQSIAQSAAYWKAIEERHSKMQANSSSGAGSGVGGGTVRLAGWPETGVGARRSSASRQSNKRSRGGLGGTFPDPFQRY
;
A
#
# COMPACT_ATOMS: atom_id res chain seq x y z
N MET A 1 -20.15 -11.70 -10.62
CA MET A 1 -19.89 -10.25 -10.44
C MET A 1 -18.38 -10.10 -10.50
N GLU A 2 -17.87 -9.54 -11.57
CA GLU A 2 -16.43 -9.28 -11.65
C GLU A 2 -16.06 -8.24 -10.59
N ASP A 3 -14.95 -8.45 -9.90
CA ASP A 3 -14.44 -7.50 -8.93
C ASP A 3 -14.06 -6.21 -9.66
N PRO A 4 -14.72 -5.06 -9.39
CA PRO A 4 -14.44 -3.81 -10.07
C PRO A 4 -13.01 -3.29 -9.81
N PHE A 5 -12.31 -3.86 -8.84
CA PHE A 5 -10.93 -3.52 -8.47
C PHE A 5 -9.91 -4.57 -8.94
N ALA A 6 -10.34 -5.63 -9.63
CA ALA A 6 -9.42 -6.61 -10.19
C ALA A 6 -8.53 -5.92 -11.25
N LEU A 7 -7.22 -6.09 -11.09
CA LEU A 7 -6.26 -5.67 -12.11
C LEU A 7 -6.34 -6.60 -13.31
N LEU A 8 -5.87 -6.09 -14.44
CA LEU A 8 -5.72 -6.87 -15.67
C LEU A 8 -4.77 -8.04 -15.43
N ASP A 9 -5.07 -9.21 -16.00
CA ASP A 9 -4.14 -10.34 -16.05
C ASP A 9 -3.35 -10.29 -17.37
N PRO A 10 -2.10 -9.80 -17.35
CA PRO A 10 -1.31 -9.63 -18.56
C PRO A 10 -0.88 -10.97 -19.19
N ASP A 11 -0.75 -12.03 -18.37
CA ASP A 11 -0.25 -13.32 -18.81
C ASP A 11 -1.25 -14.03 -19.74
N ALA A 12 -2.54 -13.87 -19.49
CA ALA A 12 -3.59 -14.44 -20.32
C ALA A 12 -3.54 -13.95 -21.76
N ALA A 13 -3.19 -12.67 -21.99
CA ALA A 13 -3.09 -12.09 -23.32
C ALA A 13 -1.72 -12.32 -23.97
N LEU A 14 -0.65 -12.46 -23.16
CA LEU A 14 0.72 -12.57 -23.63
C LEU A 14 1.07 -13.99 -24.11
N LEU A 15 0.65 -15.04 -23.38
CA LEU A 15 1.03 -16.43 -23.64
C LEU A 15 0.77 -16.88 -25.09
N PRO A 16 -0.41 -16.67 -25.68
CA PRO A 16 -0.68 -17.10 -27.06
C PRO A 16 0.18 -16.36 -28.10
N LEU A 17 0.58 -15.11 -27.81
CA LEU A 17 1.44 -14.34 -28.68
C LEU A 17 2.91 -14.75 -28.57
N LEU A 18 3.36 -15.21 -27.40
CA LEU A 18 4.69 -15.80 -27.24
C LEU A 18 4.80 -17.16 -27.94
N GLU A 19 3.75 -17.96 -27.94
CA GLU A 19 3.70 -19.22 -28.69
C GLU A 19 3.76 -18.94 -30.19
N ALA A 20 2.96 -18.01 -30.70
CA ALA A 20 3.03 -17.57 -32.11
C ALA A 20 4.41 -16.99 -32.46
N ALA A 21 5.10 -16.33 -31.55
CA ALA A 21 6.46 -15.84 -31.76
C ALA A 21 7.45 -16.99 -31.88
N LYS A 22 7.35 -18.06 -31.11
CA LYS A 22 8.20 -19.26 -31.21
C LYS A 22 8.07 -19.94 -32.57
N GLU A 23 6.84 -20.05 -33.07
CA GLU A 23 6.57 -20.66 -34.36
C GLU A 23 7.10 -19.81 -35.55
N SER A 24 7.10 -18.50 -35.42
CA SER A 24 7.46 -17.56 -36.51
C SER A 24 8.92 -17.13 -36.51
N LEU A 25 9.80 -17.73 -35.71
CA LEU A 25 11.24 -17.38 -35.61
C LEU A 25 12.03 -17.48 -36.93
N SER A 26 11.47 -18.13 -37.97
CA SER A 26 12.11 -18.27 -39.27
C SER A 26 12.01 -17.02 -40.16
N SER A 27 11.11 -16.07 -39.84
CA SER A 27 10.81 -14.92 -40.75
C SER A 27 10.90 -13.59 -39.98
N VAL A 28 11.94 -12.81 -40.26
CA VAL A 28 12.15 -11.48 -39.64
C VAL A 28 10.96 -10.51 -39.84
N PRO A 29 10.36 -10.40 -41.07
CA PRO A 29 9.24 -9.48 -41.24
C PRO A 29 8.00 -9.91 -40.45
N THR A 30 7.75 -11.21 -40.32
CA THR A 30 6.63 -11.74 -39.53
C THR A 30 6.81 -11.42 -38.06
N ILE A 31 8.03 -11.55 -37.55
CA ILE A 31 8.35 -11.21 -36.16
C ILE A 31 8.19 -9.71 -35.89
N ARG A 32 8.67 -8.84 -36.79
CA ARG A 32 8.43 -7.40 -36.65
C ARG A 32 6.94 -7.05 -36.58
N ALA A 33 6.13 -7.67 -37.45
CA ALA A 33 4.68 -7.48 -37.42
C ALA A 33 4.06 -7.97 -36.10
N LEU A 34 4.53 -9.12 -35.60
CA LEU A 34 4.06 -9.67 -34.35
C LEU A 34 4.48 -8.80 -33.14
N VAL A 35 5.73 -8.35 -33.07
CA VAL A 35 6.20 -7.42 -32.06
C VAL A 35 5.39 -6.13 -32.06
N ASN A 36 5.17 -5.54 -33.26
CA ASN A 36 4.32 -4.36 -33.38
C ASN A 36 2.88 -4.61 -32.88
N LYS A 37 2.33 -5.80 -33.08
CA LYS A 37 1.03 -6.21 -32.59
C LYS A 37 1.05 -6.30 -31.05
N ILE A 38 2.07 -6.92 -30.44
CA ILE A 38 2.25 -7.04 -28.99
C ILE A 38 2.40 -5.65 -28.36
N LEU A 39 3.27 -4.80 -28.92
CA LEU A 39 3.49 -3.44 -28.44
C LEU A 39 2.22 -2.57 -28.53
N SER A 40 1.33 -2.87 -29.46
CA SER A 40 0.06 -2.13 -29.63
C SER A 40 -1.11 -2.75 -28.87
N HIS A 41 -0.92 -3.93 -28.25
CA HIS A 41 -2.01 -4.64 -27.56
C HIS A 41 -2.41 -3.91 -26.26
N PRO A 42 -3.70 -3.62 -26.02
CA PRO A 42 -4.13 -2.78 -24.91
C PRO A 42 -3.91 -3.41 -23.53
N GLU A 43 -3.77 -4.72 -23.44
CA GLU A 43 -3.74 -5.46 -22.17
C GLU A 43 -2.34 -5.96 -21.76
N ILE A 44 -1.35 -5.89 -22.66
CA ILE A 44 0.00 -6.40 -22.38
C ILE A 44 0.89 -5.26 -21.91
N PHE A 45 1.30 -5.24 -20.67
CA PHE A 45 2.16 -4.22 -20.03
C PHE A 45 3.48 -4.77 -19.48
N CYS A 46 3.66 -6.09 -19.49
CA CYS A 46 4.89 -6.78 -19.05
C CYS A 46 5.21 -7.95 -20.00
N GLY A 47 6.35 -8.62 -19.79
CA GLY A 47 6.79 -9.78 -20.56
C GLY A 47 7.52 -9.45 -21.86
N TYR A 48 7.90 -8.20 -22.08
CA TYR A 48 8.71 -7.79 -23.24
C TYR A 48 10.13 -8.36 -23.16
N ASP A 49 10.67 -8.54 -21.94
CA ASP A 49 11.96 -9.18 -21.72
C ASP A 49 11.93 -10.67 -22.15
N GLN A 50 10.86 -11.40 -21.82
CA GLN A 50 10.67 -12.78 -22.27
C GLN A 50 10.65 -12.88 -23.80
N LEU A 51 9.97 -11.94 -24.46
CA LEU A 51 9.95 -11.85 -25.91
C LEU A 51 11.36 -11.58 -26.48
N LYS A 52 12.10 -10.64 -25.85
CA LYS A 52 13.49 -10.36 -26.23
C LYS A 52 14.38 -11.59 -26.11
N VAL A 53 14.30 -12.32 -25.00
CA VAL A 53 15.06 -13.57 -24.79
C VAL A 53 14.72 -14.60 -25.86
N LEU A 54 13.46 -14.75 -26.23
CA LEU A 54 13.03 -15.64 -27.33
C LEU A 54 13.66 -15.23 -28.66
N LEU A 55 13.68 -13.94 -28.99
CA LEU A 55 14.26 -13.43 -30.22
C LEU A 55 15.78 -13.63 -30.27
N VAL A 56 16.48 -13.39 -29.18
CA VAL A 56 17.92 -13.60 -29.04
C VAL A 56 18.25 -15.09 -29.22
N ASN A 57 17.50 -15.98 -28.58
CA ASN A 57 17.67 -17.43 -28.72
C ASN A 57 17.34 -17.93 -30.14
N GLY A 58 16.41 -17.28 -30.83
CA GLY A 58 16.06 -17.53 -32.21
C GLY A 58 17.06 -17.01 -33.26
N LYS A 59 18.23 -16.49 -32.84
CA LYS A 59 19.29 -15.91 -33.67
C LYS A 59 18.84 -14.67 -34.48
N ILE A 60 17.85 -13.92 -33.99
CA ILE A 60 17.40 -12.66 -34.61
C ILE A 60 18.10 -11.49 -33.94
N ASN A 61 19.42 -11.57 -33.84
CA ASN A 61 20.24 -10.53 -33.20
C ASN A 61 20.56 -9.35 -34.14
N ASP A 62 20.30 -9.47 -35.41
CA ASP A 62 20.70 -8.47 -36.41
C ASP A 62 19.83 -7.21 -36.38
N ASP A 63 18.61 -7.28 -35.78
CA ASP A 63 17.71 -6.16 -35.68
C ASP A 63 17.87 -5.40 -34.36
N LYS A 64 18.99 -4.66 -34.25
CA LYS A 64 19.33 -3.88 -33.07
C LYS A 64 18.23 -2.87 -32.66
N LEU A 65 17.54 -2.30 -33.67
CA LEU A 65 16.44 -1.34 -33.41
C LEU A 65 15.23 -2.02 -32.76
N LEU A 66 14.93 -3.26 -33.19
CA LEU A 66 13.84 -4.04 -32.59
C LEU A 66 14.13 -4.40 -31.14
N LEU A 67 15.35 -4.89 -30.85
CA LEU A 67 15.77 -5.24 -29.51
C LEU A 67 15.82 -4.00 -28.59
N ALA A 68 16.35 -2.88 -29.07
CA ALA A 68 16.36 -1.63 -28.34
C ALA A 68 14.92 -1.13 -28.03
N THR A 69 13.98 -1.33 -28.97
CA THR A 69 12.58 -0.96 -28.73
C THR A 69 11.94 -1.85 -27.67
N LEU A 70 12.24 -3.14 -27.64
CA LEU A 70 11.79 -4.04 -26.57
C LEU A 70 12.37 -3.62 -25.21
N ASP A 71 13.66 -3.27 -25.14
CA ASP A 71 14.28 -2.75 -23.91
C ASP A 71 13.62 -1.45 -23.42
N LEU A 72 13.25 -0.57 -24.35
CA LEU A 72 12.53 0.64 -24.02
C LEU A 72 11.18 0.35 -23.36
N PHE A 73 10.42 -0.61 -23.86
CA PHE A 73 9.14 -1.00 -23.29
C PHE A 73 9.27 -1.81 -22.00
N SER A 74 10.32 -2.63 -21.86
CA SER A 74 10.60 -3.38 -20.63
C SER A 74 11.00 -2.45 -19.46
N TYR A 75 12.00 -1.61 -19.69
CA TYR A 75 12.68 -0.87 -18.61
C TYR A 75 12.74 0.64 -18.82
N GLY A 76 12.61 1.10 -20.07
CA GLY A 76 12.82 2.51 -20.43
C GLY A 76 11.61 3.39 -20.14
N ASP A 77 11.83 4.69 -20.26
CA ASP A 77 10.82 5.72 -20.04
C ASP A 77 10.56 6.51 -21.33
N TYR A 78 9.41 7.18 -21.38
CA TYR A 78 9.04 8.03 -22.51
C TYR A 78 10.07 9.15 -22.75
N ALA A 79 10.67 9.69 -21.68
CA ALA A 79 11.72 10.68 -21.78
C ALA A 79 12.95 10.18 -22.59
N THR A 80 13.32 8.91 -22.39
CA THR A 80 14.43 8.25 -23.11
C THR A 80 14.13 8.16 -24.63
N TYR A 81 12.89 7.83 -24.97
CA TYR A 81 12.45 7.81 -26.36
C TYR A 81 12.51 9.20 -27.01
N VAL A 82 12.03 10.23 -26.31
CA VAL A 82 12.02 11.61 -26.85
C VAL A 82 13.44 12.14 -27.06
N GLN A 83 14.39 11.77 -26.19
CA GLN A 83 15.79 12.19 -26.31
C GLN A 83 16.49 11.57 -27.54
N ASN A 84 16.22 10.31 -27.84
CA ASN A 84 16.89 9.57 -28.90
C ASN A 84 15.91 8.74 -29.76
N PRO A 85 15.01 9.37 -30.53
CA PRO A 85 14.00 8.65 -31.30
C PRO A 85 14.59 7.79 -32.42
N SER A 86 15.78 8.14 -32.92
CA SER A 86 16.47 7.39 -33.99
C SER A 86 17.08 6.06 -33.53
N ALA A 87 17.23 5.84 -32.22
CA ALA A 87 17.74 4.59 -31.66
C ALA A 87 16.67 3.47 -31.62
N TYR A 88 15.42 3.80 -31.88
CA TYR A 88 14.27 2.91 -31.76
C TYR A 88 13.50 2.81 -33.08
N LEU A 89 12.62 1.80 -33.16
CA LEU A 89 11.66 1.73 -34.28
C LEU A 89 10.67 2.92 -34.18
N PRO A 90 10.18 3.42 -35.31
CA PRO A 90 9.16 4.46 -35.31
C PRO A 90 7.89 3.94 -34.63
N LEU A 91 7.48 4.60 -33.52
CA LEU A 91 6.34 4.19 -32.72
C LEU A 91 5.04 4.76 -33.29
N ASN A 92 4.01 3.92 -33.31
CA ASN A 92 2.64 4.34 -33.62
C ASN A 92 2.02 5.14 -32.45
N PRO A 93 1.00 5.98 -32.67
CA PRO A 93 0.35 6.75 -31.60
C PRO A 93 -0.15 5.89 -30.42
N ARG A 94 -0.62 4.65 -30.71
CA ARG A 94 -1.04 3.70 -29.66
C ARG A 94 0.14 3.22 -28.83
N GLN A 95 1.29 2.96 -29.45
CA GLN A 95 2.52 2.55 -28.77
C GLN A 95 3.10 3.71 -27.92
N ILE A 96 3.04 4.94 -28.43
CA ILE A 96 3.42 6.14 -27.67
C ILE A 96 2.55 6.28 -26.41
N SER A 97 1.22 6.20 -26.56
CA SER A 97 0.32 6.25 -25.42
C SER A 97 0.62 5.15 -24.39
N LYS A 98 0.91 3.94 -24.87
CA LYS A 98 1.28 2.82 -24.00
C LYS A 98 2.62 3.05 -23.28
N LEU A 99 3.63 3.60 -23.96
CA LEU A 99 4.90 3.95 -23.35
C LEU A 99 4.72 5.03 -22.26
N GLN A 100 3.83 6.00 -22.49
CA GLN A 100 3.45 6.98 -21.46
C GLN A 100 2.78 6.31 -20.24
N GLN A 101 1.90 5.35 -20.46
CA GLN A 101 1.28 4.56 -19.40
C GLN A 101 2.33 3.76 -18.61
N LEU A 102 3.29 3.11 -19.29
CA LEU A 102 4.40 2.39 -18.66
C LEU A 102 5.29 3.32 -17.84
N THR A 103 5.58 4.53 -18.34
CA THR A 103 6.34 5.54 -17.60
C THR A 103 5.60 5.99 -16.35
N LEU A 104 4.27 6.20 -16.43
CA LEU A 104 3.47 6.50 -15.25
C LEU A 104 3.51 5.36 -14.22
N LEU A 105 3.46 4.10 -14.66
CA LEU A 105 3.62 2.93 -13.79
C LEU A 105 4.96 2.94 -13.06
N SER A 106 6.07 3.24 -13.74
CA SER A 106 7.39 3.38 -13.10
C SER A 106 7.37 4.47 -12.02
N CYS A 107 6.73 5.61 -12.28
CA CYS A 107 6.58 6.68 -11.30
C CYS A 107 5.78 6.21 -10.07
N VAL A 108 4.69 5.46 -10.29
CA VAL A 108 3.86 4.91 -9.22
C VAL A 108 4.63 3.89 -8.38
N HIS A 109 5.35 2.96 -9.02
CA HIS A 109 6.20 2.00 -8.32
C HIS A 109 7.25 2.70 -7.46
N GLY A 110 7.99 3.65 -8.02
CA GLY A 110 8.99 4.42 -7.28
C GLY A 110 8.40 5.25 -6.13
N ALA A 111 7.16 5.72 -6.23
CA ALA A 111 6.47 6.39 -5.13
C ALA A 111 6.08 5.40 -4.02
N CYS A 112 5.54 4.23 -4.40
CA CYS A 112 5.21 3.16 -3.45
C CYS A 112 6.43 2.66 -2.68
N GLU A 113 7.57 2.48 -3.35
CA GLU A 113 8.85 2.11 -2.72
C GLU A 113 9.30 3.13 -1.66
N ARG A 114 9.04 4.41 -1.89
CA ARG A 114 9.30 5.48 -0.91
C ARG A 114 8.22 5.60 0.16
N GLY A 115 7.20 4.75 0.16
CA GLY A 115 6.08 4.78 1.10
C GLY A 115 5.12 5.96 0.86
N GLN A 116 5.12 6.53 -0.33
CA GLN A 116 4.21 7.63 -0.70
C GLN A 116 2.88 7.08 -1.19
N SER A 117 1.78 7.62 -0.71
CA SER A 117 0.43 7.27 -1.13
C SER A 117 -0.12 8.19 -2.23
N SER A 118 0.65 9.21 -2.64
CA SER A 118 0.25 10.15 -3.70
C SER A 118 1.44 10.68 -4.48
N ILE A 119 1.20 11.02 -5.75
CA ILE A 119 2.19 11.61 -6.66
C ILE A 119 1.63 12.93 -7.19
N SER A 120 2.46 13.97 -7.22
CA SER A 120 2.08 15.27 -7.79
C SER A 120 2.05 15.24 -9.32
N TYR A 121 1.19 16.04 -9.93
CA TYR A 121 1.16 16.19 -11.40
C TYR A 121 2.47 16.77 -11.95
N THR A 122 3.18 17.57 -11.17
CA THR A 122 4.50 18.08 -11.56
C THR A 122 5.50 16.95 -11.75
N ALA A 123 5.61 16.02 -10.81
CA ALA A 123 6.50 14.87 -10.92
C ALA A 123 6.12 13.94 -12.11
N ILE A 124 4.81 13.75 -12.34
CA ILE A 124 4.33 12.99 -13.50
C ILE A 124 4.66 13.73 -14.81
N GLY A 125 4.44 15.04 -14.84
CA GLY A 125 4.72 15.88 -16.02
C GLY A 125 6.21 15.90 -16.39
N GLU A 126 7.09 15.97 -15.40
CA GLU A 126 8.54 15.87 -15.59
C GLU A 126 8.94 14.53 -16.19
N ALA A 127 8.41 13.42 -15.65
CA ALA A 127 8.70 12.08 -16.15
C ALA A 127 8.16 11.84 -17.56
N LEU A 128 6.98 12.39 -17.88
CA LEU A 128 6.35 12.29 -19.20
C LEU A 128 6.81 13.40 -20.16
N GLN A 129 7.58 14.38 -19.70
CA GLN A 129 7.93 15.58 -20.44
C GLN A 129 6.71 16.32 -21.02
N ILE A 130 5.63 16.34 -20.25
CA ILE A 130 4.37 17.01 -20.58
C ILE A 130 4.12 18.14 -19.61
N SER A 131 3.93 19.37 -20.15
CA SER A 131 3.62 20.56 -19.34
C SER A 131 2.10 20.81 -19.21
N ASP A 132 1.30 20.27 -20.12
CA ASP A 132 -0.15 20.48 -20.12
C ASP A 132 -0.82 19.56 -19.09
N GLN A 133 -1.51 20.18 -18.14
CA GLN A 133 -2.25 19.48 -17.09
C GLN A 133 -3.32 18.52 -17.67
N ARG A 134 -4.03 18.94 -18.72
CA ARG A 134 -5.06 18.09 -19.35
C ARG A 134 -4.46 16.83 -19.97
N ALA A 135 -3.30 16.95 -20.62
CA ALA A 135 -2.61 15.80 -21.19
C ALA A 135 -2.14 14.83 -20.08
N ILE A 136 -1.63 15.34 -18.95
CA ILE A 136 -1.28 14.51 -17.79
C ILE A 136 -2.51 13.77 -17.25
N GLU A 137 -3.61 14.48 -17.02
CA GLU A 137 -4.87 13.88 -16.54
C GLU A 137 -5.39 12.83 -17.52
N GLN A 138 -5.27 13.05 -18.83
CA GLN A 138 -5.67 12.09 -19.86
C GLN A 138 -4.86 10.79 -19.80
N VAL A 139 -3.55 10.86 -19.57
CA VAL A 139 -2.69 9.67 -19.38
C VAL A 139 -3.10 8.93 -18.10
N ILE A 140 -3.30 9.65 -16.98
CA ILE A 140 -3.75 9.05 -15.71
C ILE A 140 -5.10 8.35 -15.90
N VAL A 141 -6.07 9.03 -16.50
CA VAL A 141 -7.41 8.49 -16.76
C VAL A 141 -7.33 7.25 -17.65
N SER A 142 -6.46 7.26 -18.67
CA SER A 142 -6.28 6.09 -19.53
C SER A 142 -5.75 4.87 -18.76
N CYS A 143 -4.82 5.07 -17.81
CA CYS A 143 -4.32 3.99 -16.94
C CYS A 143 -5.39 3.44 -15.99
N LEU A 144 -6.24 4.32 -15.43
CA LEU A 144 -7.33 3.90 -14.55
C LEU A 144 -8.40 3.10 -15.31
N TYR A 145 -8.79 3.56 -16.52
CA TYR A 145 -9.76 2.84 -17.34
C TYR A 145 -9.22 1.51 -17.89
N SER A 146 -7.94 1.44 -18.23
CA SER A 146 -7.30 0.19 -18.65
C SER A 146 -7.04 -0.78 -17.49
N ARG A 147 -7.45 -0.44 -16.26
CA ARG A 147 -7.21 -1.26 -15.05
C ARG A 147 -5.73 -1.57 -14.79
N VAL A 148 -4.85 -0.73 -15.30
CA VAL A 148 -3.40 -0.87 -15.15
C VAL A 148 -2.95 -0.35 -13.80
N LEU A 149 -3.70 0.61 -13.26
CA LEU A 149 -3.45 1.32 -12.02
C LEU A 149 -4.74 1.49 -11.24
N ASN A 150 -4.68 1.27 -9.92
CA ASN A 150 -5.75 1.61 -8.99
C ASN A 150 -5.43 2.91 -8.26
N GLY A 151 -6.30 3.90 -8.40
CA GLY A 151 -6.06 5.19 -7.79
C GLY A 151 -7.24 6.15 -7.93
N ARG A 152 -7.08 7.32 -7.36
CA ARG A 152 -8.03 8.43 -7.43
C ARG A 152 -7.32 9.70 -7.84
N LEU A 153 -7.88 10.37 -8.83
CA LEU A 153 -7.39 11.65 -9.32
C LEU A 153 -8.01 12.78 -8.48
N CYS A 154 -7.17 13.65 -7.92
CA CYS A 154 -7.60 14.82 -7.20
C CYS A 154 -7.13 16.09 -7.94
N GLN A 155 -8.01 16.70 -8.71
CA GLN A 155 -7.69 17.91 -9.47
C GLN A 155 -7.40 19.12 -8.57
N LYS A 156 -8.07 19.22 -7.42
CA LYS A 156 -7.90 20.33 -6.48
C LYS A 156 -6.49 20.37 -5.90
N SER A 157 -5.94 19.22 -5.49
CA SER A 157 -4.57 19.10 -4.96
C SER A 157 -3.53 18.84 -6.06
N ARG A 158 -3.95 18.63 -7.32
CA ARG A 158 -3.10 18.23 -8.45
C ARG A 158 -2.24 17.00 -8.11
N GLN A 159 -2.90 15.98 -7.59
CA GLN A 159 -2.27 14.75 -7.16
C GLN A 159 -3.03 13.52 -7.64
N LEU A 160 -2.29 12.48 -7.97
CA LEU A 160 -2.79 11.13 -8.13
C LEU A 160 -2.64 10.42 -6.77
N TRP A 161 -3.75 10.04 -6.16
CA TRP A 161 -3.78 9.21 -4.96
C TRP A 161 -3.76 7.74 -5.35
N ILE A 162 -2.81 7.01 -4.82
CA ILE A 162 -2.63 5.58 -5.09
C ILE A 162 -3.48 4.82 -4.07
N THR A 163 -4.38 3.97 -4.55
CA THR A 163 -5.21 3.13 -3.69
C THR A 163 -4.44 1.87 -3.31
N ASN A 164 -4.69 1.38 -2.10
CA ASN A 164 -4.03 0.17 -1.58
C ASN A 164 -4.27 -1.07 -2.45
N VAL A 165 -3.40 -2.00 -2.34
CA VAL A 165 -3.18 -3.31 -2.93
C VAL A 165 -4.42 -4.00 -3.57
N PRO A 166 -4.28 -4.49 -4.81
CA PRO A 166 -3.16 -4.37 -5.72
C PRO A 166 -3.08 -2.96 -6.32
N VAL A 167 -1.89 -2.34 -6.27
CA VAL A 167 -1.70 -0.93 -6.65
C VAL A 167 -1.73 -0.76 -8.17
N CYS A 168 -0.99 -1.61 -8.87
CA CYS A 168 -0.82 -1.54 -10.31
C CYS A 168 -0.23 -2.86 -10.84
N ILE A 169 -0.25 -3.00 -12.17
CA ILE A 169 0.44 -4.09 -12.86
C ILE A 169 1.95 -3.90 -12.70
N SER A 170 2.68 -4.99 -12.50
CA SER A 170 4.14 -4.95 -12.50
C SER A 170 4.69 -4.76 -13.91
N ARG A 171 5.79 -4.02 -14.03
CA ARG A 171 6.63 -3.99 -15.24
C ARG A 171 7.69 -5.09 -15.17
N ASP A 172 8.35 -5.32 -16.31
CA ASP A 172 9.55 -6.17 -16.35
C ASP A 172 10.63 -5.61 -15.42
N VAL A 173 11.34 -6.49 -14.73
CA VAL A 173 12.38 -6.13 -13.75
C VAL A 173 13.75 -6.41 -14.35
N ALA A 174 14.58 -5.39 -14.44
CA ALA A 174 15.95 -5.55 -14.92
C ALA A 174 16.81 -6.33 -13.89
N SER A 175 17.70 -7.17 -14.40
CA SER A 175 18.53 -8.05 -13.55
C SER A 175 19.40 -7.29 -12.54
N ASP A 176 19.78 -6.06 -12.84
CA ASP A 176 20.54 -5.17 -11.96
C ASP A 176 19.71 -4.63 -10.78
N GLN A 177 18.37 -4.63 -10.88
CA GLN A 177 17.46 -4.23 -9.81
C GLN A 177 17.24 -5.34 -8.78
N ILE A 178 17.43 -6.61 -9.14
CA ILE A 178 17.19 -7.76 -8.25
C ILE A 178 17.95 -7.66 -6.90
N PRO A 179 19.24 -7.30 -6.85
CA PRO A 179 19.94 -7.16 -5.57
C PRO A 179 19.36 -6.06 -4.68
N ASN A 180 18.81 -4.99 -5.27
CA ASN A 180 18.13 -3.93 -4.53
C ASN A 180 16.81 -4.42 -3.93
N MET A 181 16.02 -5.16 -4.72
CA MET A 181 14.76 -5.76 -4.25
C MET A 181 15.00 -6.74 -3.10
N ILE A 182 16.05 -7.57 -3.18
CA ILE A 182 16.43 -8.48 -2.09
C ILE A 182 16.72 -7.69 -0.82
N ARG A 183 17.51 -6.61 -0.90
CA ARG A 183 17.80 -5.75 0.27
C ARG A 183 16.55 -5.11 0.87
N GLN A 184 15.62 -4.66 0.03
CA GLN A 184 14.35 -4.09 0.49
C GLN A 184 13.48 -5.13 1.20
N LEU A 185 13.41 -6.36 0.67
CA LEU A 185 12.67 -7.46 1.31
C LEU A 185 13.30 -7.87 2.64
N GLN A 186 14.64 -7.93 2.72
CA GLN A 186 15.35 -8.19 3.97
C GLN A 186 15.06 -7.10 5.02
N ALA A 187 15.13 -5.84 4.64
CA ALA A 187 14.80 -4.73 5.53
C ALA A 187 13.34 -4.77 6.01
N LEU A 188 12.41 -5.16 5.13
CA LEU A 188 11.00 -5.38 5.50
C LEU A 188 10.87 -6.54 6.50
N GLN A 189 11.55 -7.65 6.26
CA GLN A 189 11.56 -8.80 7.16
C GLN A 189 12.07 -8.43 8.56
N GLU A 190 13.16 -7.68 8.66
CA GLU A 190 13.71 -7.20 9.94
C GLU A 190 12.69 -6.28 10.67
N ARG A 191 12.05 -5.37 9.95
CA ARG A 191 11.02 -4.50 10.52
C ARG A 191 9.82 -5.29 11.02
N LEU A 192 9.37 -6.29 10.28
CA LEU A 192 8.27 -7.16 10.70
C LEU A 192 8.65 -7.99 11.93
N ALA A 193 9.86 -8.55 11.97
CA ALA A 193 10.35 -9.29 13.12
C ALA A 193 10.42 -8.40 14.38
N THR A 194 10.91 -7.18 14.26
CA THR A 194 10.96 -6.21 15.37
C THR A 194 9.55 -5.84 15.86
N SER A 195 8.62 -5.59 14.93
CA SER A 195 7.23 -5.27 15.27
C SER A 195 6.53 -6.46 15.92
N HIS A 196 6.80 -7.68 15.47
CA HIS A 196 6.24 -8.90 16.06
C HIS A 196 6.73 -9.09 17.49
N ALA A 197 8.04 -8.95 17.74
CA ALA A 197 8.61 -9.03 19.09
C ALA A 197 8.02 -7.99 20.03
N ALA A 198 7.85 -6.75 19.59
CA ALA A 198 7.23 -5.70 20.39
C ALA A 198 5.75 -5.99 20.72
N LEU A 199 5.02 -6.60 19.79
CA LEU A 199 3.63 -7.03 20.04
C LEU A 199 3.55 -8.22 21.00
N GLU A 200 4.47 -9.16 20.93
CA GLU A 200 4.56 -10.29 21.87
C GLU A 200 4.87 -9.79 23.28
N GLU A 201 5.82 -8.86 23.44
CA GLU A 201 6.12 -8.23 24.71
C GLU A 201 4.90 -7.51 25.29
N ALA A 202 4.25 -6.66 24.49
CA ALA A 202 3.03 -5.95 24.91
C ALA A 202 1.89 -6.91 25.31
N ASN A 203 1.71 -8.01 24.58
CA ASN A 203 0.71 -9.03 24.90
C ASN A 203 1.04 -9.78 26.19
N SER A 204 2.33 -10.05 26.46
CA SER A 204 2.79 -10.62 27.73
C SER A 204 2.50 -9.70 28.89
N ASP A 205 2.79 -8.40 28.75
CA ASP A 205 2.54 -7.39 29.80
C ASP A 205 1.05 -7.27 30.11
N VAL A 206 0.20 -7.24 29.08
CA VAL A 206 -1.26 -7.24 29.26
C VAL A 206 -1.73 -8.51 29.98
N SER A 207 -1.21 -9.66 29.60
CA SER A 207 -1.55 -10.95 30.22
C SER A 207 -1.16 -10.99 31.69
N GLN A 208 0.03 -10.48 32.04
CA GLN A 208 0.49 -10.35 33.43
C GLN A 208 -0.40 -9.37 34.22
N SER A 209 -0.74 -8.23 33.62
CA SER A 209 -1.64 -7.25 34.26
C SER A 209 -3.02 -7.81 34.54
N ILE A 210 -3.58 -8.60 33.62
CA ILE A 210 -4.86 -9.31 33.81
C ILE A 210 -4.75 -10.34 34.93
N ALA A 211 -3.67 -11.12 34.96
CA ALA A 211 -3.45 -12.12 36.03
C ALA A 211 -3.30 -11.46 37.43
N GLN A 212 -2.55 -10.36 37.51
CA GLN A 212 -2.41 -9.58 38.76
C GLN A 212 -3.75 -9.01 39.20
N SER A 213 -4.53 -8.45 38.28
CA SER A 213 -5.88 -7.94 38.57
C SER A 213 -6.81 -9.04 39.07
N ALA A 214 -6.81 -10.21 38.45
CA ALA A 214 -7.60 -11.36 38.84
C ALA A 214 -7.20 -11.86 40.26
N ALA A 215 -5.91 -11.93 40.54
CA ALA A 215 -5.42 -12.31 41.88
C ALA A 215 -5.82 -11.29 42.95
N TYR A 216 -5.77 -10.00 42.63
CA TYR A 216 -6.22 -8.94 43.53
C TYR A 216 -7.72 -9.06 43.87
N TRP A 217 -8.57 -9.25 42.88
CA TRP A 217 -10.01 -9.42 43.08
C TRP A 217 -10.32 -10.67 43.90
N LYS A 218 -9.65 -11.79 43.63
CA LYS A 218 -9.78 -13.00 44.44
C LYS A 218 -9.40 -12.79 45.90
N ALA A 219 -8.33 -12.07 46.16
CA ALA A 219 -7.92 -11.74 47.54
C ALA A 219 -8.94 -10.84 48.26
N ILE A 220 -9.59 -9.92 47.56
CA ILE A 220 -10.69 -9.10 48.13
C ILE A 220 -11.89 -9.98 48.45
N GLU A 221 -12.28 -10.89 47.56
CA GLU A 221 -13.41 -11.78 47.73
C GLU A 221 -13.21 -12.74 48.91
N GLU A 222 -12.00 -13.27 49.09
CA GLU A 222 -11.64 -14.08 50.27
C GLU A 222 -11.68 -13.27 51.57
N ARG A 223 -11.25 -12.02 51.59
CA ARG A 223 -11.36 -11.14 52.77
C ARG A 223 -12.81 -10.85 53.07
N HIS A 224 -13.64 -10.56 52.08
CA HIS A 224 -15.05 -10.27 52.23
C HIS A 224 -15.81 -11.49 52.79
N SER A 225 -15.55 -12.70 52.27
CA SER A 225 -16.14 -13.92 52.80
C SER A 225 -15.73 -14.24 54.25
N LYS A 226 -14.46 -13.99 54.62
CA LYS A 226 -13.99 -14.12 55.99
C LYS A 226 -14.67 -13.12 56.93
N MET A 227 -14.90 -11.87 56.53
CA MET A 227 -15.64 -10.88 57.33
C MET A 227 -17.11 -11.29 57.50
N GLN A 228 -17.78 -11.80 56.47
CA GLN A 228 -19.14 -12.29 56.59
C GLN A 228 -19.23 -13.51 57.49
N ALA A 229 -18.32 -14.45 57.43
CA ALA A 229 -18.27 -15.62 58.33
C ALA A 229 -18.06 -15.21 59.80
N ASN A 230 -17.21 -14.22 60.03
CA ASN A 230 -17.01 -13.69 61.42
C ASN A 230 -18.19 -12.88 61.94
N SER A 231 -18.96 -12.22 61.04
CA SER A 231 -20.17 -11.49 61.47
C SER A 231 -21.35 -12.40 61.77
N SER A 232 -21.42 -13.58 61.14
CA SER A 232 -22.48 -14.57 61.39
C SER A 232 -22.23 -15.43 62.63
N SER A 233 -20.99 -15.56 63.08
CA SER A 233 -20.64 -16.28 64.31
C SER A 233 -20.72 -15.43 65.60
N GLY A 234 -20.95 -14.10 65.47
CA GLY A 234 -20.97 -13.12 66.56
C GLY A 234 -22.37 -12.67 66.98
N ALA A 235 -23.46 -13.37 66.61
CA ALA A 235 -24.81 -13.02 67.11
C ALA A 235 -25.07 -13.54 68.53
N GLY A 236 -24.34 -12.97 69.44
CA GLY A 236 -24.54 -13.21 70.91
C GLY A 236 -23.89 -12.11 71.73
N SER A 237 -24.75 -11.16 72.15
CA SER A 237 -24.49 -10.22 73.27
C SER A 237 -23.49 -9.09 73.06
N GLY A 238 -23.97 -7.85 73.23
CA GLY A 238 -23.17 -6.72 73.77
C GLY A 238 -23.22 -5.45 72.91
N VAL A 239 -24.13 -4.58 73.26
CA VAL A 239 -24.16 -3.15 72.95
C VAL A 239 -22.80 -2.51 73.23
N GLY A 240 -22.24 -1.85 72.27
CA GLY A 240 -21.03 -1.04 72.43
C GLY A 240 -20.70 -0.26 71.17
N GLY A 241 -21.17 1.00 71.09
CA GLY A 241 -20.83 1.91 70.01
C GLY A 241 -19.32 2.19 69.96
N GLY A 242 -18.67 1.65 68.95
CA GLY A 242 -17.27 1.92 68.65
C GLY A 242 -17.16 2.38 67.14
N THR A 243 -16.92 3.66 67.02
CA THR A 243 -16.52 4.25 65.72
C THR A 243 -15.25 3.58 65.19
N VAL A 244 -15.39 2.68 64.21
CA VAL A 244 -14.23 2.07 63.53
C VAL A 244 -13.57 3.13 62.66
N ARG A 245 -12.43 3.68 63.17
CA ARG A 245 -11.49 4.43 62.36
C ARG A 245 -10.93 3.47 61.34
N LEU A 246 -11.22 3.78 60.03
CA LEU A 246 -10.53 3.16 58.92
C LEU A 246 -9.05 3.55 59.02
N ALA A 247 -8.23 2.63 59.51
CA ALA A 247 -6.79 2.76 59.53
C ALA A 247 -6.24 2.39 58.15
N GLY A 248 -5.58 3.37 57.54
CA GLY A 248 -4.41 3.20 56.68
C GLY A 248 -4.56 2.35 55.44
N TRP A 249 -4.88 2.99 54.34
CA TRP A 249 -4.54 2.46 53.02
C TRP A 249 -3.02 2.57 52.83
N PRO A 250 -2.30 1.50 52.48
CA PRO A 250 -0.92 1.66 52.05
C PRO A 250 -0.91 2.40 50.70
N GLU A 251 -0.36 3.60 50.71
CA GLU A 251 0.00 4.31 49.46
C GLU A 251 1.07 3.51 48.73
N THR A 252 0.68 2.62 47.85
CA THR A 252 1.59 2.14 46.80
C THR A 252 1.62 3.20 45.72
N GLY A 253 2.68 4.03 45.78
CA GLY A 253 2.94 5.07 44.80
C GLY A 253 3.22 4.46 43.41
N VAL A 254 2.20 4.44 42.57
CA VAL A 254 2.38 4.37 41.14
C VAL A 254 2.18 5.79 40.63
N GLY A 255 3.31 6.44 40.40
CA GLY A 255 3.37 7.81 39.89
C GLY A 255 2.83 7.90 38.45
N ALA A 256 1.53 8.05 38.35
CA ALA A 256 0.92 8.53 37.10
C ALA A 256 1.21 10.03 36.99
N ARG A 257 2.19 10.40 36.17
CA ARG A 257 2.40 11.78 35.75
C ARG A 257 1.15 12.22 34.97
N ARG A 258 0.18 12.80 35.68
CA ARG A 258 -0.88 13.59 35.04
C ARG A 258 -0.27 14.96 34.72
N SER A 259 -0.05 15.25 33.47
CA SER A 259 0.14 16.61 32.99
C SER A 259 -1.11 17.43 33.31
N SER A 260 -0.97 18.37 34.22
CA SER A 260 -1.98 19.37 34.56
C SER A 260 -2.13 20.36 33.41
N ALA A 261 -3.10 20.12 32.53
CA ALA A 261 -3.61 21.15 31.65
C ALA A 261 -4.67 21.96 32.44
N SER A 262 -4.34 23.21 32.74
CA SER A 262 -5.19 24.18 33.38
C SER A 262 -6.51 24.36 32.63
N ARG A 263 -7.62 23.97 33.27
CA ARG A 263 -8.97 24.36 32.85
C ARG A 263 -9.25 25.78 33.34
N GLN A 264 -9.10 26.75 32.48
CA GLN A 264 -9.76 28.03 32.63
C GLN A 264 -11.27 27.86 32.37
N SER A 265 -12.03 28.06 33.44
CA SER A 265 -13.49 28.19 33.37
C SER A 265 -13.86 29.47 32.63
N ASN A 266 -14.46 29.38 31.47
CA ASN A 266 -15.14 30.49 30.84
C ASN A 266 -16.65 30.18 30.77
N LYS A 267 -17.37 30.74 31.76
CA LYS A 267 -18.85 30.84 31.73
C LYS A 267 -19.24 31.87 30.67
N ARG A 268 -19.89 31.44 29.60
CA ARG A 268 -20.86 32.29 28.88
C ARG A 268 -21.87 31.45 28.10
N SER A 269 -23.14 31.56 28.58
CA SER A 269 -24.38 31.87 27.89
C SER A 269 -24.86 30.93 26.74
N ARG A 270 -25.90 30.17 27.08
CA ARG A 270 -27.16 29.91 26.37
C ARG A 270 -27.22 30.31 24.89
N GLY A 271 -27.48 29.33 24.04
CA GLY A 271 -28.00 29.47 22.70
C GLY A 271 -28.17 28.07 22.12
N GLY A 272 -29.43 27.56 22.16
CA GLY A 272 -29.77 26.27 21.60
C GLY A 272 -29.84 26.34 20.09
N LEU A 273 -29.42 25.26 19.45
CA LEU A 273 -29.95 24.80 18.14
C LEU A 273 -29.52 23.35 17.97
N GLY A 274 -30.51 22.47 17.85
CA GLY A 274 -30.33 21.06 17.60
C GLY A 274 -29.66 20.82 16.23
N GLY A 275 -28.64 20.02 16.25
CA GLY A 275 -27.98 19.50 15.06
C GLY A 275 -27.60 18.05 15.36
N THR A 276 -28.44 17.14 14.87
CA THR A 276 -28.15 15.71 14.80
C THR A 276 -26.91 15.48 13.96
N PHE A 277 -25.85 14.96 14.57
CA PHE A 277 -24.69 14.43 13.84
C PHE A 277 -25.05 13.05 13.26
N PRO A 278 -24.86 12.80 11.97
CA PRO A 278 -25.02 11.48 11.40
C PRO A 278 -23.78 10.62 11.70
N ASP A 279 -24.06 9.41 12.13
CA ASP A 279 -23.15 8.30 12.39
C ASP A 279 -22.32 7.97 11.11
N PRO A 280 -20.97 7.93 11.12
CA PRO A 280 -20.16 7.70 9.91
C PRO A 280 -20.04 6.23 9.49
N PHE A 281 -20.78 5.28 10.09
CA PHE A 281 -20.64 3.83 9.82
C PHE A 281 -21.88 3.19 9.16
N GLN A 282 -22.66 3.91 8.40
CA GLN A 282 -23.66 3.25 7.53
C GLN A 282 -23.57 3.75 6.09
N ARG A 283 -23.23 2.80 5.23
CA ARG A 283 -23.31 2.72 3.76
C ARG A 283 -22.00 2.87 2.99
N TYR A 284 -21.69 1.89 2.40
CA TYR A 284 -21.53 1.13 1.15
C TYR A 284 -20.31 0.20 1.21
#